data_2d887d4e3090b046f77b90405fff6211
#
_entry.id   2d887d4e3090b046f77b90405fff6211
#
_cell.length_a   1.000
_cell.length_b   1.000
_cell.length_c   1.000
_cell.angle_alpha   90.00
_cell.angle_beta   90.00
_cell.angle_gamma   90.00
#
_symmetry.space_group_name_H-M   'P 1'
#
loop_
_entity.id
_entity.type
_entity.pdbx_description
1 polymer ?
#
loop_
_entity_poly.entity_id
_entity_poly.type
_entity_poly.pdbx_seq_one_letter_code
_entity_poly.pdbx_strand_id
1 'polypeptide(L)'
;MPMLPQHIHIVIVGRRTGYTEKVEQFIKDNGLGERVHIISNVPFNDLPAFYQLAEIFVYPSRFEGFGIPIIEALYSGIPVVAATGSCLEEAGGPDSIYVNPDDITGLADAFKQIYSNSDKRKNMVEKGREFAKRFSEKQQSEEIINIYKKLIR
;
A
#
# COMPACT_ATOMS: atom_id res chain seq x y z
N MET A 1 7.74 5.99 -13.28
CA MET A 1 8.93 5.18 -13.67
C MET A 1 10.11 6.02 -14.17
N PRO A 2 10.00 6.96 -15.12
CA PRO A 2 11.16 7.76 -15.54
C PRO A 2 11.85 8.55 -14.41
N MET A 3 11.11 8.91 -13.38
CA MET A 3 11.59 9.67 -12.21
C MET A 3 12.27 8.81 -11.14
N LEU A 4 12.23 7.48 -11.27
CA LEU A 4 12.81 6.53 -10.32
C LEU A 4 14.09 5.91 -10.85
N PRO A 5 15.04 5.51 -9.97
CA PRO A 5 16.27 4.83 -10.37
C PRO A 5 16.01 3.62 -11.29
N GLN A 6 16.95 3.32 -12.19
CA GLN A 6 16.76 2.29 -13.23
C GLN A 6 16.55 0.88 -12.67
N HIS A 7 17.15 0.57 -11.52
CA HIS A 7 17.03 -0.75 -10.87
C HIS A 7 15.73 -0.96 -10.10
N ILE A 8 14.84 0.06 -10.04
CA ILE A 8 13.56 -0.07 -9.39
C ILE A 8 12.54 -0.70 -10.34
N HIS A 9 11.89 -1.75 -9.88
CA HIS A 9 10.80 -2.43 -10.56
C HIS A 9 9.47 -2.15 -9.86
N ILE A 10 8.39 -2.14 -10.63
CA ILE A 10 7.02 -2.06 -10.11
C ILE A 10 6.33 -3.38 -10.44
N VAL A 11 5.71 -3.97 -9.43
CA VAL A 11 4.82 -5.11 -9.57
C VAL A 11 3.39 -4.66 -9.30
N ILE A 12 2.52 -4.80 -10.28
CA ILE A 12 1.09 -4.50 -10.19
C ILE A 12 0.35 -5.82 -10.06
N VAL A 13 -0.25 -6.05 -8.90
CA VAL A 13 -1.04 -7.25 -8.64
C VAL A 13 -2.52 -6.90 -8.68
N GLY A 14 -3.29 -7.62 -9.49
CA GLY A 14 -4.73 -7.39 -9.59
C GLY A 14 -5.41 -8.18 -10.69
N ARG A 15 -6.73 -8.09 -10.75
CA ARG A 15 -7.50 -8.68 -11.84
C ARG A 15 -7.29 -7.89 -13.12
N ARG A 16 -7.26 -8.59 -14.25
CA ARG A 16 -7.33 -7.94 -15.55
C ARG A 16 -8.70 -7.28 -15.73
N THR A 17 -8.69 -6.06 -16.19
CA THR A 17 -9.88 -5.27 -16.51
C THR A 17 -9.69 -4.65 -17.91
N GLY A 18 -10.72 -4.05 -18.47
CA GLY A 18 -10.57 -3.28 -19.74
C GLY A 18 -9.59 -2.10 -19.65
N TYR A 19 -9.22 -1.68 -18.43
CA TYR A 19 -8.19 -0.66 -18.23
C TYR A 19 -6.76 -1.24 -18.32
N THR A 20 -6.60 -2.53 -18.08
CA THR A 20 -5.27 -3.20 -18.11
C THR A 20 -4.59 -3.05 -19.46
N GLU A 21 -5.34 -3.15 -20.56
CA GLU A 21 -4.80 -2.97 -21.93
C GLU A 21 -4.21 -1.57 -22.14
N LYS A 22 -4.84 -0.55 -21.57
CA LYS A 22 -4.32 0.84 -21.61
C LYS A 22 -3.00 0.97 -20.85
N VAL A 23 -2.89 0.27 -19.71
CA VAL A 23 -1.66 0.25 -18.91
C VAL A 23 -0.55 -0.49 -19.65
N GLU A 24 -0.85 -1.63 -20.26
CA GLU A 24 0.09 -2.41 -21.07
C GLU A 24 0.59 -1.61 -22.27
N GLN A 25 -0.31 -0.91 -22.97
CA GLN A 25 0.06 -0.03 -24.07
C GLN A 25 0.98 1.10 -23.61
N PHE A 26 0.64 1.74 -22.47
CA PHE A 26 1.50 2.78 -21.89
C PHE A 26 2.90 2.25 -21.53
N ILE A 27 2.99 1.06 -20.94
CA ILE A 27 4.26 0.40 -20.62
C ILE A 27 5.10 0.21 -21.89
N LYS A 28 4.47 -0.29 -22.95
CA LYS A 28 5.12 -0.52 -24.25
C LYS A 28 5.60 0.78 -24.89
N ASP A 29 4.73 1.78 -24.96
CA ASP A 29 5.03 3.06 -25.62
C ASP A 29 6.15 3.85 -24.93
N ASN A 30 6.35 3.58 -23.63
CA ASN A 30 7.40 4.22 -22.83
C ASN A 30 8.63 3.33 -22.57
N GLY A 31 8.71 2.14 -23.19
CA GLY A 31 9.85 1.22 -23.04
C GLY A 31 10.05 0.72 -21.61
N LEU A 32 8.94 0.52 -20.86
CA LEU A 32 8.99 0.17 -19.43
C LEU A 32 8.82 -1.34 -19.17
N GLY A 33 8.77 -2.18 -20.21
CA GLY A 33 8.47 -3.61 -20.11
C GLY A 33 9.44 -4.40 -19.21
N GLU A 34 10.69 -4.01 -19.14
CA GLU A 34 11.69 -4.63 -18.26
C GLU A 34 11.48 -4.28 -16.76
N ARG A 35 10.71 -3.24 -16.46
CA ARG A 35 10.63 -2.64 -15.12
C ARG A 35 9.22 -2.62 -14.51
N VAL A 36 8.19 -2.89 -15.31
CA VAL A 36 6.80 -2.90 -14.84
C VAL A 36 6.18 -4.26 -15.16
N HIS A 37 5.79 -4.98 -14.11
CA HIS A 37 5.28 -6.34 -14.21
C HIS A 37 3.82 -6.36 -13.76
N ILE A 38 2.90 -6.76 -14.62
CA ILE A 38 1.49 -6.95 -14.29
C ILE A 38 1.27 -8.43 -14.02
N ILE A 39 0.86 -8.78 -12.79
CA ILE A 39 0.62 -10.15 -12.36
C ILE A 39 -0.86 -10.28 -12.01
N SER A 40 -1.54 -11.16 -12.72
CA SER A 40 -2.96 -11.45 -12.50
C SER A 40 -3.16 -12.86 -11.95
N ASN A 41 -4.30 -13.09 -11.31
CA ASN A 41 -4.69 -14.40 -10.78
C ASN A 41 -3.73 -14.97 -9.73
N VAL A 42 -3.13 -14.11 -8.92
CA VAL A 42 -2.33 -14.53 -7.77
C VAL A 42 -3.25 -15.24 -6.78
N PRO A 43 -2.93 -16.48 -6.36
CA PRO A 43 -3.67 -17.13 -5.30
C PRO A 43 -3.63 -16.32 -4.01
N PHE A 44 -4.74 -16.32 -3.26
CA PHE A 44 -4.82 -15.53 -2.02
C PHE A 44 -3.68 -15.86 -1.03
N ASN A 45 -3.33 -17.13 -0.94
CA ASN A 45 -2.26 -17.61 -0.05
C ASN A 45 -0.85 -17.14 -0.45
N ASP A 46 -0.68 -16.68 -1.69
CA ASP A 46 0.61 -16.19 -2.18
C ASP A 46 0.77 -14.68 -2.01
N LEU A 47 -0.33 -13.94 -1.76
CA LEU A 47 -0.29 -12.48 -1.57
C LEU A 47 0.69 -12.03 -0.46
N PRO A 48 0.77 -12.72 0.69
CA PRO A 48 1.73 -12.34 1.73
C PRO A 48 3.19 -12.33 1.24
N ALA A 49 3.56 -13.22 0.33
CA ALA A 49 4.90 -13.25 -0.24
C ALA A 49 5.20 -12.01 -1.10
N PHE A 50 4.22 -11.52 -1.87
CA PHE A 50 4.37 -10.27 -2.61
C PHE A 50 4.61 -9.07 -1.69
N TYR A 51 3.85 -8.98 -0.59
CA TYR A 51 4.09 -7.93 0.39
C TYR A 51 5.49 -8.05 1.00
N GLN A 52 5.89 -9.24 1.46
CA GLN A 52 7.16 -9.45 2.14
C GLN A 52 8.39 -9.23 1.25
N LEU A 53 8.27 -9.43 -0.06
CA LEU A 53 9.32 -9.18 -1.04
C LEU A 53 9.38 -7.72 -1.50
N ALA A 54 8.34 -6.94 -1.25
CA ALA A 54 8.30 -5.54 -1.64
C ALA A 54 9.07 -4.66 -0.64
N GLU A 55 9.73 -3.64 -1.14
CA GLU A 55 10.39 -2.63 -0.30
C GLU A 55 9.46 -1.48 0.09
N ILE A 56 8.48 -1.17 -0.75
CA ILE A 56 7.49 -0.10 -0.55
C ILE A 56 6.17 -0.56 -1.15
N PHE A 57 5.09 -0.40 -0.41
CA PHE A 57 3.74 -0.60 -0.93
C PHE A 57 3.14 0.74 -1.36
N VAL A 58 2.64 0.81 -2.58
CA VAL A 58 2.04 2.03 -3.15
C VAL A 58 0.58 1.77 -3.49
N TYR A 59 -0.33 2.57 -2.90
CA TYR A 59 -1.77 2.40 -3.09
C TYR A 59 -2.45 3.73 -3.45
N PRO A 60 -2.37 4.16 -4.72
CA PRO A 60 -2.87 5.46 -5.18
C PRO A 60 -4.36 5.39 -5.57
N SER A 61 -5.16 4.64 -4.82
CA SER A 61 -6.58 4.48 -5.10
C SER A 61 -7.37 5.75 -4.78
N ARG A 62 -8.32 6.10 -5.64
CA ARG A 62 -9.17 7.28 -5.45
C ARG A 62 -10.44 6.98 -4.65
N PHE A 63 -10.92 5.75 -4.72
CA PHE A 63 -12.16 5.31 -4.08
C PHE A 63 -11.97 3.94 -3.46
N GLU A 64 -12.13 3.89 -2.16
CA GLU A 64 -12.01 2.67 -1.37
C GLU A 64 -13.08 2.62 -0.28
N GLY A 65 -13.48 1.42 0.10
CA GLY A 65 -14.35 1.24 1.25
C GLY A 65 -13.62 1.41 2.58
N PHE A 66 -12.35 0.98 2.65
CA PHE A 66 -11.53 1.09 3.86
C PHE A 66 -10.04 1.11 3.57
N GLY A 67 -9.50 0.19 2.77
CA GLY A 67 -8.08 0.09 2.48
C GLY A 67 -7.40 -1.12 3.12
N ILE A 68 -8.08 -2.28 3.13
CA ILE A 68 -7.53 -3.55 3.64
C ILE A 68 -6.12 -3.83 3.12
N PRO A 69 -5.78 -3.62 1.82
CA PRO A 69 -4.42 -3.85 1.32
C PRO A 69 -3.34 -3.01 2.03
N ILE A 70 -3.69 -1.84 2.55
CA ILE A 70 -2.77 -1.03 3.35
C ILE A 70 -2.47 -1.72 4.68
N ILE A 71 -3.49 -2.26 5.35
CA ILE A 71 -3.33 -2.97 6.61
C ILE A 71 -2.48 -4.23 6.40
N GLU A 72 -2.71 -4.96 5.32
CA GLU A 72 -1.91 -6.13 4.95
C GLU A 72 -0.44 -5.77 4.73
N ALA A 73 -0.16 -4.65 4.07
CA ALA A 73 1.19 -4.13 3.87
C ALA A 73 1.86 -3.77 5.21
N LEU A 74 1.16 -3.07 6.11
CA LEU A 74 1.66 -2.71 7.43
C LEU A 74 1.97 -3.95 8.28
N TYR A 75 1.09 -4.96 8.28
CA TYR A 75 1.33 -6.24 8.96
C TYR A 75 2.54 -6.96 8.38
N SER A 76 2.71 -6.91 7.07
CA SER A 76 3.87 -7.50 6.38
C SER A 76 5.18 -6.76 6.66
N GLY A 77 5.10 -5.56 7.25
CA GLY A 77 6.26 -4.78 7.67
C GLY A 77 6.93 -4.05 6.51
N ILE A 78 6.14 -3.46 5.64
CA ILE A 78 6.63 -2.60 4.59
C ILE A 78 6.04 -1.19 4.73
N PRO A 79 6.80 -0.15 4.39
CA PRO A 79 6.30 1.22 4.42
C PRO A 79 5.25 1.44 3.34
N VAL A 80 4.28 2.29 3.64
CA VAL A 80 3.13 2.57 2.79
C VAL A 80 3.17 3.99 2.25
N VAL A 81 2.91 4.11 0.95
CA VAL A 81 2.54 5.38 0.28
C VAL A 81 1.14 5.21 -0.28
N ALA A 82 0.19 6.02 0.14
CA ALA A 82 -1.20 5.91 -0.29
C ALA A 82 -1.75 7.26 -0.79
N ALA A 83 -2.93 7.22 -1.40
CA ALA A 83 -3.63 8.43 -1.77
C ALA A 83 -4.19 9.14 -0.54
N THR A 84 -4.17 10.50 -0.55
CA THR A 84 -4.84 11.34 0.45
C THR A 84 -6.32 11.57 0.11
N GLY A 85 -7.08 12.04 1.09
CA GLY A 85 -8.45 12.51 0.90
C GLY A 85 -9.52 11.40 0.95
N SER A 86 -9.21 10.25 1.54
CA SER A 86 -10.15 9.13 1.67
C SER A 86 -9.93 8.36 2.99
N CYS A 87 -10.65 7.25 3.17
CA CYS A 87 -10.47 6.34 4.31
C CYS A 87 -9.08 5.69 4.41
N LEU A 88 -8.22 5.85 3.40
CA LEU A 88 -6.89 5.26 3.38
C LEU A 88 -5.98 5.80 4.50
N GLU A 89 -6.21 7.04 4.93
CA GLU A 89 -5.48 7.65 6.05
C GLU A 89 -5.83 6.96 7.38
N GLU A 90 -7.08 6.52 7.53
CA GLU A 90 -7.52 5.74 8.68
C GLU A 90 -6.90 4.34 8.69
N ALA A 91 -6.82 3.68 7.54
CA ALA A 91 -6.22 2.35 7.40
C ALA A 91 -4.69 2.35 7.55
N GLY A 92 -4.02 3.40 7.07
CA GLY A 92 -2.56 3.47 7.03
C GLY A 92 -1.91 4.19 8.22
N GLY A 93 -2.68 4.96 8.98
CA GLY A 93 -2.20 5.67 10.17
C GLY A 93 -1.22 6.82 9.89
N PRO A 94 -0.74 7.47 10.95
CA PRO A 94 0.02 8.73 10.82
C PRO A 94 1.45 8.56 10.31
N ASP A 95 1.99 7.36 10.29
CA ASP A 95 3.37 7.09 9.89
C ASP A 95 3.49 6.59 8.43
N SER A 96 2.38 6.49 7.71
CA SER A 96 2.36 6.31 6.25
C SER A 96 2.51 7.66 5.53
N ILE A 97 2.90 7.65 4.26
CA ILE A 97 2.96 8.86 3.44
C ILE A 97 1.72 8.94 2.57
N TYR A 98 1.08 10.11 2.56
CA TYR A 98 -0.12 10.35 1.75
C TYR A 98 0.14 11.41 0.70
N VAL A 99 -0.24 11.13 -0.54
CA VAL A 99 0.01 11.99 -1.70
C VAL A 99 -1.28 12.09 -2.53
N ASN A 100 -1.54 13.26 -3.09
CA ASN A 100 -2.62 13.39 -4.04
C ASN A 100 -2.38 12.40 -5.21
N PRO A 101 -3.34 11.53 -5.56
CA PRO A 101 -3.17 10.52 -6.61
C PRO A 101 -2.89 11.10 -8.00
N ASP A 102 -3.14 12.40 -8.20
CA ASP A 102 -2.79 13.12 -9.43
C ASP A 102 -1.38 13.75 -9.40
N ASP A 103 -0.74 13.78 -8.24
CA ASP A 103 0.60 14.34 -8.07
C ASP A 103 1.68 13.26 -8.32
N ILE A 104 2.03 13.08 -9.58
CA ILE A 104 3.05 12.12 -10.02
C ILE A 104 4.42 12.45 -9.41
N THR A 105 4.74 13.74 -9.27
CA THR A 105 6.00 14.19 -8.69
C THR A 105 6.05 13.88 -7.20
N GLY A 106 4.98 14.20 -6.47
CA GLY A 106 4.86 13.89 -5.05
C GLY A 106 4.95 12.39 -4.77
N LEU A 107 4.32 11.54 -5.62
CA LEU A 107 4.47 10.08 -5.52
C LEU A 107 5.93 9.63 -5.71
N ALA A 108 6.64 10.17 -6.72
CA ALA A 108 8.03 9.83 -6.95
C ALA A 108 8.94 10.32 -5.81
N ASP A 109 8.66 11.47 -5.23
CA ASP A 109 9.43 12.03 -4.13
C ASP A 109 9.17 11.29 -2.81
N ALA A 110 7.92 10.88 -2.54
CA ALA A 110 7.59 10.01 -1.42
C ALA A 110 8.37 8.68 -1.50
N PHE A 111 8.42 8.08 -2.68
CA PHE A 111 9.21 6.88 -2.92
C PHE A 111 10.71 7.12 -2.64
N LYS A 112 11.29 8.18 -3.22
CA LYS A 112 12.71 8.51 -3.03
C LYS A 112 13.05 8.74 -1.55
N GLN A 113 12.19 9.44 -0.80
CA GLN A 113 12.37 9.68 0.63
C GLN A 113 12.49 8.39 1.44
N ILE A 114 11.66 7.38 1.12
CA ILE A 114 11.71 6.09 1.81
C ILE A 114 12.94 5.30 1.35
N TYR A 115 13.17 5.26 0.04
CA TYR A 115 14.22 4.46 -0.56
C TYR A 115 15.62 4.93 -0.16
N SER A 116 15.87 6.24 -0.12
CA SER A 116 17.17 6.82 0.21
C SER A 116 17.45 6.95 1.71
N ASN A 117 16.47 6.69 2.58
CA ASN A 117 16.61 6.87 4.02
C ASN A 117 16.21 5.60 4.78
N SER A 118 17.21 4.79 5.13
CA SER A 118 17.02 3.52 5.84
C SER A 118 16.38 3.70 7.21
N ASP A 119 16.70 4.78 7.93
CA ASP A 119 16.17 5.02 9.26
C ASP A 119 14.70 5.43 9.20
N LYS A 120 14.34 6.27 8.23
CA LYS A 120 12.95 6.60 7.96
C LYS A 120 12.15 5.33 7.63
N ARG A 121 12.69 4.48 6.74
CA ARG A 121 12.05 3.22 6.35
C ARG A 121 11.84 2.31 7.55
N LYS A 122 12.85 2.11 8.40
CA LYS A 122 12.74 1.31 9.63
C LYS A 122 11.67 1.85 10.57
N ASN A 123 11.69 3.15 10.82
CA ASN A 123 10.72 3.80 11.69
C ASN A 123 9.28 3.64 11.16
N MET A 124 9.06 3.80 9.85
CA MET A 124 7.77 3.57 9.22
C MET A 124 7.29 2.13 9.39
N VAL A 125 8.18 1.15 9.23
CA VAL A 125 7.89 -0.28 9.42
C VAL A 125 7.50 -0.58 10.86
N GLU A 126 8.28 -0.13 11.84
CA GLU A 126 8.03 -0.37 13.26
C GLU A 126 6.70 0.23 13.70
N LYS A 127 6.49 1.49 13.40
CA LYS A 127 5.25 2.20 13.76
C LYS A 127 4.04 1.69 12.98
N GLY A 128 4.19 1.37 11.70
CA GLY A 128 3.13 0.81 10.89
C GLY A 128 2.65 -0.54 11.42
N ARG A 129 3.57 -1.44 11.80
CA ARG A 129 3.23 -2.72 12.44
C ARG A 129 2.50 -2.53 13.77
N GLU A 130 2.94 -1.59 14.60
CA GLU A 130 2.26 -1.28 15.85
C GLU A 130 0.85 -0.75 15.62
N PHE A 131 0.72 0.20 14.68
CA PHE A 131 -0.58 0.75 14.31
C PHE A 131 -1.55 -0.31 13.78
N ALA A 132 -1.06 -1.25 12.95
CA ALA A 132 -1.88 -2.31 12.36
C ALA A 132 -2.50 -3.25 13.40
N LYS A 133 -1.90 -3.42 14.59
CA LYS A 133 -2.43 -4.28 15.67
C LYS A 133 -3.85 -3.92 16.09
N ARG A 134 -4.25 -2.65 15.95
CA ARG A 134 -5.63 -2.19 16.24
C ARG A 134 -6.70 -2.87 15.37
N PHE A 135 -6.31 -3.40 14.21
CA PHE A 135 -7.20 -4.11 13.31
C PHE A 135 -7.19 -5.62 13.50
N SER A 136 -6.53 -6.13 14.55
CA SER A 136 -6.53 -7.55 14.87
C SER A 136 -7.93 -8.01 15.32
N GLU A 137 -8.28 -9.26 15.03
CA GLU A 137 -9.54 -9.88 15.45
C GLU A 137 -9.76 -9.74 16.96
N LYS A 138 -8.70 -9.90 17.75
CA LYS A 138 -8.77 -9.75 19.21
C LYS A 138 -9.17 -8.34 19.61
N GLN A 139 -8.50 -7.32 19.08
CA GLN A 139 -8.77 -5.92 19.41
C GLN A 139 -10.19 -5.53 19.01
N GLN A 140 -10.61 -5.90 17.80
CA GLN A 140 -11.96 -5.63 17.31
C GLN A 140 -13.03 -6.32 18.17
N SER A 141 -12.81 -7.58 18.55
CA SER A 141 -13.74 -8.33 19.41
C SER A 141 -13.86 -7.69 20.80
N GLU A 142 -12.74 -7.27 21.40
CA GLU A 142 -12.73 -6.59 22.70
C GLU A 142 -13.48 -5.25 22.65
N GLU A 143 -13.31 -4.47 21.60
CA GLU A 143 -14.02 -3.20 21.40
C GLU A 143 -15.53 -3.40 21.27
N ILE A 144 -15.97 -4.38 20.46
CA ILE A 144 -17.38 -4.74 20.32
C ILE A 144 -17.99 -5.18 21.67
N ILE A 145 -17.30 -6.06 22.39
CA ILE A 145 -17.76 -6.53 23.71
C ILE A 145 -17.87 -5.34 24.68
N ASN A 146 -16.95 -4.41 24.66
CA ASN A 146 -16.98 -3.23 25.52
C ASN A 146 -18.17 -2.29 25.19
N ILE A 147 -18.55 -2.17 23.92
CA ILE A 147 -19.74 -1.46 23.51
C ILE A 147 -21.00 -2.14 24.09
N TYR A 148 -21.13 -3.45 23.93
CA TYR A 148 -22.27 -4.19 24.52
C TYR A 148 -22.36 -4.03 26.03
N LYS A 149 -21.23 -4.14 26.73
CA LYS A 149 -21.22 -3.93 28.21
C LYS A 149 -21.68 -2.53 28.64
N LYS A 150 -21.44 -1.50 27.81
CA LYS A 150 -21.93 -0.13 28.09
C LYS A 150 -23.43 0.03 27.85
N LEU A 151 -24.00 -0.72 26.91
CA LEU A 151 -25.41 -0.63 26.54
C LEU A 151 -26.32 -1.43 27.47
N ILE A 152 -25.80 -2.42 28.21
CA ILE A 152 -26.55 -3.29 29.13
C ILE A 152 -26.59 -2.71 30.55
N ARG A 153 -25.92 -1.59 30.80
CA ARG A 153 -26.00 -0.84 32.06
C ARG A 153 -27.13 0.18 32.00
#